data_c7e0861b14a3d20def2187004abab424
#
_entry.id   c7e0861b14a3d20def2187004abab424
#
_cell.length_a   1.000
_cell.length_b   1.000
_cell.length_c   1.000
_cell.angle_alpha   90.00
_cell.angle_beta   90.00
_cell.angle_gamma   90.00
#
_symmetry.space_group_name_H-M   'P 1'
#
loop_
_entity.id
_entity.type
_entity.pdbx_description
1 polymer ?
#
loop_
_entity_poly.entity_id
_entity_poly.type
_entity_poly.pdbx_seq_one_letter_code
_entity_poly.pdbx_strand_id
1 'polypeptide(L)'
;MHLFTISKDVVNELHLLGVSCCIFGGMRAVIQRVQSGSVAIAGNTVGAIQKGLVILLGVEDADGIDDVNWLAAKIAALRIFSDNDGKMNLSVRDLDGEALVISQFTLHASIKKGTRPSFVRAAPPEHAIPLYEAFLETLEREMDKPVERGQFGADMQVSLINDGPVTIWIDTQNKS
;
A
#
# COMPACT_ATOMS: atom_id res chain seq x y z
N MET A 1 5.31 -23.41 29.04
CA MET A 1 5.13 -22.44 27.93
C MET A 1 6.32 -21.50 27.99
N HIS A 2 7.42 -21.85 27.26
CA HIS A 2 8.67 -21.07 27.30
C HIS A 2 8.59 -20.00 26.22
N LEU A 3 8.58 -18.73 26.65
CA LEU A 3 8.82 -17.59 25.77
C LEU A 3 10.32 -17.58 25.41
N PHE A 4 10.66 -17.84 24.15
CA PHE A 4 11.99 -17.55 23.62
C PHE A 4 12.11 -16.04 23.42
N THR A 5 12.82 -15.37 24.30
CA THR A 5 13.26 -14.00 24.11
C THR A 5 14.59 -14.05 23.35
N ILE A 6 14.59 -13.69 22.07
CA ILE A 6 15.83 -13.55 21.29
C ILE A 6 16.56 -12.30 21.81
N SER A 7 17.82 -12.44 22.25
CA SER A 7 18.61 -11.32 22.75
C SER A 7 19.05 -10.39 21.60
N LYS A 8 19.29 -9.11 21.92
CA LYS A 8 19.80 -8.12 20.94
C LYS A 8 21.13 -8.55 20.30
N ASP A 9 21.91 -9.36 20.99
CA ASP A 9 23.20 -9.85 20.51
C ASP A 9 23.06 -10.86 19.37
N VAL A 10 22.03 -11.71 19.41
CA VAL A 10 21.71 -12.68 18.33
C VAL A 10 21.23 -11.95 17.06
N VAL A 11 20.51 -10.84 17.21
CA VAL A 11 20.07 -10.02 16.06
C VAL A 11 21.28 -9.35 15.39
N ASN A 12 22.27 -8.88 16.16
CA ASN A 12 23.49 -8.28 15.62
C ASN A 12 24.42 -9.29 14.94
N GLU A 13 24.55 -10.52 15.47
CA GLU A 13 25.33 -11.59 14.81
C GLU A 13 24.71 -12.06 13.49
N LEU A 14 23.39 -12.10 13.39
CA LEU A 14 22.69 -12.43 12.14
C LEU A 14 22.88 -11.37 11.06
N HIS A 15 22.99 -10.09 11.43
CA HIS A 15 23.33 -9.00 10.50
C HIS A 15 24.73 -9.13 9.89
N LEU A 16 25.71 -9.63 10.67
CA LEU A 16 27.10 -9.90 10.21
C LEU A 16 27.20 -11.09 9.25
N LEU A 17 26.24 -11.99 9.27
CA LEU A 17 26.18 -13.17 8.41
C LEU A 17 25.34 -12.98 7.14
N GLY A 18 24.87 -11.75 6.86
CA GLY A 18 24.04 -11.46 5.68
C GLY A 18 22.65 -12.12 5.71
N VAL A 19 22.25 -12.71 6.85
CA VAL A 19 20.91 -13.22 7.06
C VAL A 19 20.04 -12.05 7.52
N SER A 20 19.33 -11.44 6.60
CA SER A 20 18.28 -10.46 6.92
C SER A 20 17.21 -11.18 7.76
N CYS A 21 17.30 -11.02 9.07
CA CYS A 21 16.25 -11.46 9.98
C CYS A 21 15.07 -10.48 9.83
N CYS A 22 14.29 -10.65 8.76
CA CYS A 22 13.03 -9.92 8.55
C CYS A 22 12.01 -10.35 9.60
N ILE A 23 12.17 -9.84 10.83
CA ILE A 23 11.16 -9.96 11.87
C ILE A 23 10.46 -8.60 11.94
N PHE A 24 9.22 -8.54 11.41
CA PHE A 24 8.19 -7.54 11.65
C PHE A 24 8.26 -6.21 10.86
N GLY A 25 7.84 -6.21 9.67
CA GLY A 25 7.47 -5.01 8.94
C GLY A 25 7.18 -5.34 7.49
N GLY A 26 6.15 -4.78 6.91
CA GLY A 26 5.79 -4.95 5.52
C GLY A 26 4.99 -3.78 5.01
N MET A 27 5.24 -3.40 3.76
CA MET A 27 4.44 -2.42 3.06
C MET A 27 2.99 -2.88 3.02
N ARG A 28 2.07 -1.99 3.35
CA ARG A 28 0.65 -2.31 3.44
C ARG A 28 -0.16 -1.52 2.46
N ALA A 29 -1.10 -2.18 1.81
CA ALA A 29 -2.05 -1.53 0.93
C ALA A 29 -3.48 -1.93 1.25
N VAL A 30 -4.39 -0.96 1.20
CA VAL A 30 -5.82 -1.18 1.08
C VAL A 30 -6.23 -0.75 -0.31
N ILE A 31 -6.72 -1.69 -1.09
CA ILE A 31 -7.12 -1.50 -2.47
C ILE A 31 -8.65 -1.53 -2.52
N GLN A 32 -9.25 -0.50 -3.09
CA GLN A 32 -10.70 -0.43 -3.32
C GLN A 32 -10.96 -0.32 -4.81
N ARG A 33 -11.76 -1.25 -5.36
CA ARG A 33 -12.30 -1.14 -6.71
C ARG A 33 -13.36 -0.04 -6.72
N VAL A 34 -13.23 0.92 -7.62
CA VAL A 34 -14.10 2.10 -7.62
C VAL A 34 -14.71 2.37 -9.00
N GLN A 35 -15.88 3.03 -9.00
CA GLN A 35 -16.47 3.65 -10.18
C GLN A 35 -15.87 5.04 -10.43
N SER A 36 -15.47 5.73 -9.34
CA SER A 36 -14.74 6.98 -9.36
C SER A 36 -14.07 7.20 -8.01
N GLY A 37 -12.98 7.97 -8.01
CA GLY A 37 -12.29 8.40 -6.80
C GLY A 37 -11.60 9.74 -7.00
N SER A 38 -11.45 10.52 -5.94
CA SER A 38 -10.73 11.79 -5.98
C SER A 38 -10.10 12.11 -4.62
N VAL A 39 -9.08 12.94 -4.65
CA VAL A 39 -8.46 13.50 -3.45
C VAL A 39 -8.39 15.03 -3.57
N ALA A 40 -8.80 15.70 -2.49
CA ALA A 40 -8.74 17.15 -2.39
C ALA A 40 -7.87 17.58 -1.20
N ILE A 41 -7.17 18.71 -1.35
CA ILE A 41 -6.38 19.40 -0.34
C ILE A 41 -6.84 20.85 -0.27
N ALA A 42 -7.22 21.30 0.93
CA ALA A 42 -7.76 22.65 1.14
C ALA A 42 -8.91 23.01 0.17
N GLY A 43 -9.76 22.04 -0.14
CA GLY A 43 -10.91 22.21 -1.04
C GLY A 43 -10.59 22.12 -2.55
N ASN A 44 -9.32 21.97 -2.94
CA ASN A 44 -8.92 21.83 -4.33
C ASN A 44 -8.64 20.36 -4.65
N THR A 45 -9.28 19.82 -5.69
CA THR A 45 -8.98 18.48 -6.19
C THR A 45 -7.58 18.44 -6.81
N VAL A 46 -6.72 17.54 -6.30
CA VAL A 46 -5.33 17.37 -6.75
C VAL A 46 -5.12 16.09 -7.54
N GLY A 47 -6.04 15.12 -7.45
CA GLY A 47 -6.03 13.87 -8.21
C GLY A 47 -7.45 13.33 -8.32
N ALA A 48 -7.82 12.78 -9.46
CA ALA A 48 -9.14 12.19 -9.69
C ALA A 48 -9.06 11.08 -10.74
N ILE A 49 -9.83 10.01 -10.54
CA ILE A 49 -9.96 8.87 -11.44
C ILE A 49 -11.42 8.52 -11.68
N GLN A 50 -11.66 7.87 -12.82
CA GLN A 50 -12.90 7.16 -13.11
C GLN A 50 -12.78 5.70 -12.63
N LYS A 51 -13.32 4.77 -13.39
CA LYS A 51 -13.29 3.33 -13.06
C LYS A 51 -11.85 2.84 -12.88
N GLY A 52 -11.58 2.24 -11.71
CA GLY A 52 -10.23 1.79 -11.40
C GLY A 52 -10.02 1.42 -9.95
N LEU A 53 -8.87 1.78 -9.40
CA LEU A 53 -8.44 1.44 -8.05
C LEU A 53 -8.07 2.70 -7.24
N VAL A 54 -8.65 2.85 -6.05
CA VAL A 54 -8.10 3.71 -5.01
C VAL A 54 -7.23 2.85 -4.10
N ILE A 55 -5.98 3.26 -3.90
CA ILE A 55 -4.95 2.51 -3.17
C ILE A 55 -4.46 3.37 -2.01
N LEU A 56 -4.73 2.94 -0.78
CA LEU A 56 -4.15 3.52 0.41
C LEU A 56 -2.85 2.76 0.72
N LEU A 57 -1.71 3.45 0.73
CA LEU A 57 -0.38 2.85 0.86
C LEU A 57 0.31 3.29 2.14
N GLY A 58 0.69 2.34 2.98
CA GLY A 58 1.50 2.55 4.18
C GLY A 58 2.87 1.91 4.04
N VAL A 59 3.90 2.66 4.41
CA VAL A 59 5.30 2.21 4.42
C VAL A 59 5.76 2.01 5.86
N GLU A 60 6.46 0.92 6.12
CA GLU A 60 7.10 0.59 7.39
C GLU A 60 8.62 0.76 7.29
N ASP A 61 9.28 0.91 8.45
CA ASP A 61 10.72 1.21 8.53
C ASP A 61 11.62 0.13 7.90
N ALA A 62 11.17 -1.11 7.88
CA ALA A 62 11.90 -2.24 7.30
C ALA A 62 11.67 -2.46 5.80
N ASP A 63 10.76 -1.70 5.18
CA ASP A 63 10.42 -1.87 3.77
C ASP A 63 11.55 -1.43 2.85
N GLY A 64 11.63 -2.08 1.69
CA GLY A 64 12.60 -1.80 0.66
C GLY A 64 12.01 -1.84 -0.75
N ILE A 65 12.88 -1.65 -1.73
CA ILE A 65 12.49 -1.61 -3.15
C ILE A 65 11.88 -2.95 -3.63
N ASP A 66 12.25 -4.07 -3.03
CA ASP A 66 11.70 -5.39 -3.37
C ASP A 66 10.22 -5.48 -2.96
N ASP A 67 9.82 -4.84 -1.84
CA ASP A 67 8.43 -4.75 -1.41
C ASP A 67 7.63 -3.88 -2.37
N VAL A 68 8.20 -2.74 -2.78
CA VAL A 68 7.62 -1.84 -3.79
C VAL A 68 7.34 -2.60 -5.09
N ASN A 69 8.35 -3.25 -5.65
CA ASN A 69 8.25 -3.96 -6.93
C ASN A 69 7.20 -5.08 -6.86
N TRP A 70 7.25 -5.88 -5.79
CA TRP A 70 6.30 -6.98 -5.63
C TRP A 70 4.86 -6.47 -5.47
N LEU A 71 4.66 -5.44 -4.63
CA LEU A 71 3.31 -4.93 -4.32
C LEU A 71 2.68 -4.24 -5.53
N ALA A 72 3.43 -3.40 -6.25
CA ALA A 72 2.95 -2.72 -7.45
C ALA A 72 2.54 -3.72 -8.54
N ALA A 73 3.40 -4.70 -8.85
CA ALA A 73 3.10 -5.76 -9.81
C ALA A 73 1.88 -6.59 -9.39
N LYS A 74 1.78 -6.94 -8.09
CA LYS A 74 0.63 -7.68 -7.55
C LYS A 74 -0.66 -6.89 -7.70
N ILE A 75 -0.68 -5.59 -7.36
CA ILE A 75 -1.87 -4.74 -7.45
C ILE A 75 -2.32 -4.57 -8.90
N ALA A 76 -1.40 -4.28 -9.82
CA ALA A 76 -1.73 -4.13 -11.24
C ALA A 76 -2.32 -5.41 -11.86
N ALA A 77 -1.94 -6.58 -11.34
CA ALA A 77 -2.40 -7.89 -11.82
C ALA A 77 -3.61 -8.45 -11.07
N LEU A 78 -4.15 -7.76 -10.03
CA LEU A 78 -5.30 -8.25 -9.27
C LEU A 78 -6.54 -8.40 -10.16
N ARG A 79 -7.06 -9.62 -10.26
CA ARG A 79 -8.22 -9.95 -11.08
C ARG A 79 -9.52 -9.76 -10.31
N ILE A 80 -9.87 -8.52 -10.02
CA ILE A 80 -11.01 -8.13 -9.19
C ILE A 80 -12.10 -7.37 -9.96
N PHE A 81 -11.98 -7.26 -11.26
CA PHE A 81 -13.03 -6.72 -12.14
C PHE A 81 -13.76 -7.85 -12.87
N SER A 82 -15.06 -7.62 -13.09
CA SER A 82 -15.91 -8.61 -13.76
C SER A 82 -15.62 -8.71 -15.24
N ASP A 83 -15.54 -9.93 -15.74
CA ASP A 83 -15.58 -10.24 -17.18
C ASP A 83 -17.02 -10.20 -17.73
N ASN A 84 -17.18 -10.58 -19.00
CA ASN A 84 -18.48 -10.60 -19.69
C ASN A 84 -19.48 -11.61 -19.07
N ASP A 85 -18.98 -12.62 -18.33
CA ASP A 85 -19.80 -13.59 -17.61
C ASP A 85 -20.14 -13.14 -16.17
N GLY A 86 -19.71 -11.95 -15.76
CA GLY A 86 -19.89 -11.39 -14.41
C GLY A 86 -18.94 -11.95 -13.36
N LYS A 87 -17.91 -12.72 -13.75
CA LYS A 87 -16.93 -13.29 -12.83
C LYS A 87 -15.76 -12.33 -12.64
N MET A 88 -15.24 -12.24 -11.40
CA MET A 88 -14.00 -11.50 -11.12
C MET A 88 -12.82 -12.18 -11.81
N ASN A 89 -12.40 -11.70 -12.95
CA ASN A 89 -11.45 -12.34 -13.84
C ASN A 89 -10.51 -11.38 -14.56
N LEU A 90 -10.82 -10.08 -14.55
CA LEU A 90 -10.05 -9.04 -15.21
C LEU A 90 -9.31 -8.18 -14.19
N SER A 91 -8.09 -7.76 -14.55
CA SER A 91 -7.28 -6.80 -13.81
C SER A 91 -7.63 -5.36 -14.21
N VAL A 92 -7.08 -4.39 -13.48
CA VAL A 92 -7.22 -2.96 -13.85
C VAL A 92 -6.61 -2.66 -15.22
N ARG A 93 -5.55 -3.38 -15.61
CA ARG A 93 -4.91 -3.27 -16.93
C ARG A 93 -5.80 -3.77 -18.06
N ASP A 94 -6.49 -4.89 -17.85
CA ASP A 94 -7.36 -5.49 -18.87
C ASP A 94 -8.54 -4.57 -19.25
N LEU A 95 -8.93 -3.67 -18.36
CA LEU A 95 -10.01 -2.71 -18.55
C LEU A 95 -9.53 -1.31 -18.95
N ASP A 96 -8.23 -1.11 -19.13
CA ASP A 96 -7.65 0.23 -19.27
C ASP A 96 -8.08 1.18 -18.13
N GLY A 97 -8.23 0.62 -16.90
CA GLY A 97 -8.66 1.35 -15.71
C GLY A 97 -7.59 2.28 -15.17
N GLU A 98 -7.97 3.13 -14.22
CA GLU A 98 -7.11 4.15 -13.63
C GLU A 98 -6.73 3.78 -12.19
N ALA A 99 -5.69 4.41 -11.64
CA ALA A 99 -5.30 4.25 -10.24
C ALA A 99 -5.07 5.61 -9.57
N LEU A 100 -5.52 5.71 -8.30
CA LEU A 100 -5.26 6.84 -7.41
C LEU A 100 -4.58 6.31 -6.14
N VAL A 101 -3.35 6.76 -5.88
CA VAL A 101 -2.55 6.33 -4.73
C VAL A 101 -2.49 7.41 -3.67
N ILE A 102 -2.83 7.05 -2.44
CA ILE A 102 -2.84 7.92 -1.27
C ILE A 102 -1.89 7.36 -0.21
N SER A 103 -0.94 8.14 0.26
CA SER A 103 -0.09 7.76 1.39
C SER A 103 -0.91 7.67 2.67
N GLN A 104 -0.78 6.54 3.40
CA GLN A 104 -1.62 6.24 4.57
C GLN A 104 -0.81 5.53 5.67
N PHE A 105 -0.02 6.28 6.44
CA PHE A 105 0.81 5.73 7.51
C PHE A 105 0.01 5.05 8.62
N THR A 106 -1.26 5.45 8.80
CA THR A 106 -2.14 4.88 9.84
C THR A 106 -2.48 3.41 9.61
N LEU A 107 -2.15 2.81 8.44
CA LEU A 107 -2.22 1.37 8.21
C LEU A 107 -1.28 0.59 9.15
N HIS A 108 -0.26 1.25 9.71
CA HIS A 108 0.65 0.69 10.72
C HIS A 108 0.23 0.99 12.16
N ALA A 109 -1.02 1.39 12.38
CA ALA A 109 -1.55 1.67 13.71
C ALA A 109 -1.52 0.42 14.61
N SER A 110 -1.05 0.58 15.83
CA SER A 110 -1.16 -0.41 16.89
C SER A 110 -2.09 0.07 18.00
N ILE A 111 -3.12 -0.71 18.29
CA ILE A 111 -4.10 -0.47 19.37
C ILE A 111 -3.95 -1.46 20.54
N LYS A 112 -2.77 -2.11 20.67
CA LYS A 112 -2.51 -3.13 21.70
C LYS A 112 -2.61 -2.58 23.13
N LYS A 113 -2.36 -1.28 23.32
CA LYS A 113 -2.40 -0.62 24.63
C LYS A 113 -3.34 0.59 24.60
N GLY A 114 -4.55 0.39 25.16
CA GLY A 114 -5.56 1.45 25.24
C GLY A 114 -6.21 1.82 23.91
N THR A 115 -6.94 2.93 23.90
CA THR A 115 -7.75 3.40 22.76
C THR A 115 -7.03 4.43 21.86
N ARG A 116 -5.87 4.93 22.29
CA ARG A 116 -5.04 5.84 21.48
C ARG A 116 -4.11 5.00 20.59
N PRO A 117 -4.25 5.07 19.24
CA PRO A 117 -3.37 4.35 18.34
C PRO A 117 -1.90 4.83 18.47
N SER A 118 -0.98 3.89 18.33
CA SER A 118 0.46 4.15 18.21
C SER A 118 0.90 3.87 16.79
N PHE A 119 1.74 4.74 16.22
CA PHE A 119 2.22 4.65 14.83
C PHE A 119 3.75 4.44 14.77
N VAL A 120 4.35 3.90 15.82
CA VAL A 120 5.81 3.68 15.94
C VAL A 120 6.37 2.80 14.82
N ARG A 121 5.54 1.99 14.18
CA ARG A 121 5.94 1.11 13.07
C ARG A 121 5.92 1.80 11.71
N ALA A 122 5.23 2.92 11.57
CA ALA A 122 5.24 3.67 10.32
C ALA A 122 6.63 4.26 10.07
N ALA A 123 7.12 4.13 8.85
CA ALA A 123 8.40 4.72 8.44
C ALA A 123 8.39 6.25 8.60
N PRO A 124 9.51 6.87 9.02
CA PRO A 124 9.64 8.31 9.02
C PRO A 124 9.63 8.86 7.58
N PRO A 125 9.27 10.14 7.39
CA PRO A 125 9.11 10.73 6.06
C PRO A 125 10.32 10.57 5.14
N GLU A 126 11.55 10.70 5.67
CA GLU A 126 12.78 10.55 4.91
C GLU A 126 12.98 9.16 4.31
N HIS A 127 12.38 8.12 4.89
CA HIS A 127 12.38 6.75 4.36
C HIS A 127 11.11 6.48 3.53
N ALA A 128 9.95 6.94 4.01
CA ALA A 128 8.67 6.65 3.37
C ALA A 128 8.49 7.35 2.02
N ILE A 129 8.93 8.62 1.87
CA ILE A 129 8.74 9.38 0.64
C ILE A 129 9.44 8.74 -0.56
N PRO A 130 10.74 8.36 -0.50
CA PRO A 130 11.40 7.71 -1.63
C PRO A 130 10.72 6.39 -2.05
N LEU A 131 10.25 5.58 -1.10
CA LEU A 131 9.57 4.32 -1.40
C LEU A 131 8.15 4.55 -1.95
N TYR A 132 7.46 5.59 -1.49
CA TYR A 132 6.17 6.00 -2.04
C TYR A 132 6.31 6.44 -3.50
N GLU A 133 7.29 7.30 -3.81
CA GLU A 133 7.53 7.74 -5.20
C GLU A 133 7.97 6.57 -6.09
N ALA A 134 8.85 5.68 -5.60
CA ALA A 134 9.23 4.47 -6.33
C ALA A 134 8.04 3.54 -6.58
N PHE A 135 7.08 3.47 -5.65
CA PHE A 135 5.84 2.70 -5.84
C PHE A 135 4.98 3.29 -6.96
N LEU A 136 4.81 4.62 -6.99
CA LEU A 136 4.08 5.31 -8.06
C LEU A 136 4.69 5.01 -9.43
N GLU A 137 6.00 5.23 -9.58
CA GLU A 137 6.73 4.97 -10.83
C GLU A 137 6.63 3.49 -11.26
N THR A 138 6.73 2.57 -10.30
CA THR A 138 6.61 1.14 -10.59
C THR A 138 5.19 0.78 -11.01
N LEU A 139 4.18 1.32 -10.33
CA LEU A 139 2.78 1.05 -10.68
C LEU A 139 2.41 1.66 -12.04
N GLU A 140 2.90 2.86 -12.38
CA GLU A 140 2.75 3.47 -13.71
C GLU A 140 3.33 2.56 -14.81
N ARG A 141 4.52 2.01 -14.59
CA ARG A 141 5.16 1.06 -15.52
C ARG A 141 4.38 -0.24 -15.65
N GLU A 142 3.87 -0.78 -14.54
CA GLU A 142 3.07 -2.01 -14.53
C GLU A 142 1.70 -1.83 -15.21
N MET A 143 1.14 -0.63 -15.15
CA MET A 143 -0.16 -0.31 -15.75
C MET A 143 -0.03 0.24 -17.17
N ASP A 144 1.18 0.62 -17.61
CA ASP A 144 1.44 1.37 -18.86
C ASP A 144 0.58 2.65 -18.97
N LYS A 145 0.39 3.32 -17.82
CA LYS A 145 -0.51 4.48 -17.68
C LYS A 145 -0.10 5.35 -16.49
N PRO A 146 -0.24 6.69 -16.59
CA PRO A 146 -0.05 7.58 -15.43
C PRO A 146 -0.96 7.20 -14.25
N VAL A 147 -0.42 7.37 -13.05
CA VAL A 147 -1.12 7.12 -11.78
C VAL A 147 -1.40 8.44 -11.09
N GLU A 148 -2.66 8.68 -10.75
CA GLU A 148 -3.07 9.83 -9.95
C GLU A 148 -2.63 9.64 -8.49
N ARG A 149 -2.32 10.76 -7.82
CA ARG A 149 -1.78 10.72 -6.46
C ARG A 149 -2.25 11.87 -5.59
N GLY A 150 -2.23 11.62 -4.27
CA GLY A 150 -2.30 12.68 -3.28
C GLY A 150 -0.93 13.33 -3.05
N GLN A 151 -0.87 14.25 -2.09
CA GLN A 151 0.37 14.87 -1.64
C GLN A 151 0.79 14.27 -0.30
N PHE A 152 2.00 13.72 -0.22
CA PHE A 152 2.52 13.11 1.01
C PHE A 152 2.52 14.12 2.16
N GLY A 153 1.98 13.70 3.32
CA GLY A 153 1.94 14.51 4.54
C GLY A 153 0.88 15.63 4.56
N ALA A 154 0.12 15.83 3.49
CA ALA A 154 -0.98 16.80 3.48
C ALA A 154 -2.23 16.27 4.19
N ASP A 155 -3.09 17.19 4.63
CA ASP A 155 -4.46 16.86 5.05
C ASP A 155 -5.32 16.65 3.80
N MET A 156 -5.68 15.40 3.54
CA MET A 156 -6.35 14.98 2.31
C MET A 156 -7.78 14.52 2.58
N GLN A 157 -8.74 15.03 1.80
CA GLN A 157 -10.11 14.56 1.74
C GLN A 157 -10.25 13.62 0.56
N VAL A 158 -10.40 12.33 0.84
CA VAL A 158 -10.56 11.27 -0.17
C VAL A 158 -12.04 10.96 -0.33
N SER A 159 -12.55 11.09 -1.56
CA SER A 159 -13.92 10.73 -1.95
C SER A 159 -13.87 9.59 -2.95
N LEU A 160 -14.77 8.59 -2.81
CA LEU A 160 -14.84 7.47 -3.75
C LEU A 160 -16.22 6.82 -3.78
N ILE A 161 -16.53 6.17 -4.88
CA ILE A 161 -17.67 5.26 -5.01
C ILE A 161 -17.10 3.84 -5.13
N ASN A 162 -17.11 3.09 -4.01
CA ASN A 162 -16.65 1.70 -4.02
C ASN A 162 -17.62 0.85 -4.84
N ASP A 163 -17.07 0.10 -5.79
CA ASP A 163 -17.83 -0.74 -6.72
C ASP A 163 -17.86 -2.19 -6.23
N GLY A 164 -19.06 -2.62 -5.80
CA GLY A 164 -19.27 -3.99 -5.46
C GLY A 164 -19.84 -4.34 -4.07
N PRO A 165 -19.40 -3.88 -2.90
CA PRO A 165 -18.10 -3.31 -2.56
C PRO A 165 -16.97 -4.33 -2.68
N VAL A 166 -15.81 -3.90 -3.19
CA VAL A 166 -14.59 -4.71 -3.25
C VAL A 166 -13.46 -3.96 -2.57
N THR A 167 -12.94 -4.54 -1.50
CA THR A 167 -11.83 -3.99 -0.71
C THR A 167 -10.87 -5.12 -0.38
N ILE A 168 -9.60 -4.98 -0.76
CA ILE A 168 -8.54 -5.96 -0.57
C ILE A 168 -7.46 -5.35 0.31
N TRP A 169 -7.03 -6.10 1.32
CA TRP A 169 -5.89 -5.79 2.15
C TRP A 169 -4.69 -6.62 1.71
N ILE A 170 -3.53 -5.99 1.55
CA ILE A 170 -2.26 -6.67 1.27
C ILE A 170 -1.20 -6.20 2.27
N ASP A 171 -0.38 -7.15 2.73
CA ASP A 171 0.81 -6.90 3.54
C ASP A 171 1.96 -7.70 2.91
N THR A 172 3.07 -7.01 2.55
CA THR A 172 4.17 -7.65 1.81
C THR A 172 4.92 -8.71 2.63
N GLN A 173 4.72 -8.76 3.93
CA GLN A 173 5.26 -9.83 4.77
C GLN A 173 4.43 -11.12 4.75
N ASN A 174 3.14 -10.99 4.50
CA ASN A 174 2.24 -12.14 4.40
C ASN A 174 1.92 -12.41 2.91
N LYS A 175 2.96 -12.72 2.13
CA LYS A 175 2.86 -13.06 0.69
C LYS A 175 2.23 -14.43 0.47
N SER A 176 1.12 -14.72 1.18
CA SER A 176 0.37 -15.98 1.04
C SER A 176 -0.57 -15.93 -0.16
#